data_7fa50b9f15c2510152fe6fcc7b558e8c
#
_entry.id   7fa50b9f15c2510152fe6fcc7b558e8c
#
_cell.length_a   1.000
_cell.length_b   1.000
_cell.length_c   1.000
_cell.angle_alpha   90.00
_cell.angle_beta   90.00
_cell.angle_gamma   90.00
#
_symmetry.space_group_name_H-M   'P 1'
#
loop_
_entity.id
_entity.type
_entity.pdbx_description
1 polymer ?
#
loop_
_entity_poly.entity_id
_entity_poly.type
_entity_poly.pdbx_seq_one_letter_code
_entity_poly.pdbx_strand_id
1 'polypeptide(L)'
;YQESCLFKIKSSLLFDDRKIQNIIKESNAIIVTVNPEFFVIEKSGRTYELDELYEKLSKYGILQYVRSARIAVTKAPLFISDILKKFKKK
;
A
#
# COMPACT_ATOMS: atom_id res chain seq x y z
N TYR A 1 16.74 -9.19 0.97
CA TYR A 1 16.13 -8.33 0.01
C TYR A 1 14.70 -7.99 0.42
N GLN A 2 14.16 -7.02 -0.23
CA GLN A 2 12.90 -6.48 0.19
C GLN A 2 11.82 -6.67 -0.82
N GLU A 3 10.60 -6.56 -0.34
CA GLU A 3 9.46 -6.57 -1.20
C GLU A 3 8.74 -5.27 -1.01
N SER A 4 7.88 -4.95 -1.93
CA SER A 4 7.08 -3.77 -1.84
C SER A 4 5.65 -4.14 -2.09
N CYS A 5 4.73 -3.46 -1.45
CA CYS A 5 3.33 -3.73 -1.73
C CYS A 5 2.55 -2.43 -1.77
N LEU A 6 1.44 -2.48 -2.50
CA LEU A 6 0.53 -1.38 -2.59
C LEU A 6 -0.85 -1.87 -2.19
N PHE A 7 -1.54 -1.07 -1.40
CA PHE A 7 -2.89 -1.40 -0.98
C PHE A 7 -3.82 -0.30 -1.43
N LYS A 8 -4.93 -0.66 -2.01
CA LYS A 8 -5.94 0.29 -2.40
C LYS A 8 -7.11 0.09 -1.46
N ILE A 9 -7.51 1.12 -0.77
CA ILE A 9 -8.53 1.02 0.27
C ILE A 9 -9.53 2.16 0.11
N LYS A 10 -10.76 1.95 0.51
CA LYS A 10 -11.76 2.97 0.41
C LYS A 10 -11.40 4.18 1.25
N SER A 11 -11.56 5.36 0.68
CA SER A 11 -11.22 6.58 1.38
C SER A 11 -12.07 6.82 2.61
N SER A 12 -13.31 6.38 2.59
CA SER A 12 -14.15 6.59 3.74
C SER A 12 -13.56 5.95 5.00
N LEU A 13 -12.84 4.86 4.83
CA LEU A 13 -12.25 4.22 5.99
C LEU A 13 -11.11 5.04 6.59
N LEU A 14 -10.43 5.80 5.76
CA LEU A 14 -9.36 6.63 6.26
C LEU A 14 -9.89 7.74 7.15
N PHE A 15 -11.00 8.31 6.78
CA PHE A 15 -11.55 9.44 7.52
C PHE A 15 -12.44 9.02 8.67
N ASP A 16 -13.10 7.90 8.54
CA ASP A 16 -14.05 7.48 9.55
C ASP A 16 -13.45 6.63 10.65
N ASP A 17 -12.34 6.00 10.41
CA ASP A 17 -11.80 5.07 11.36
C ASP A 17 -10.38 5.41 11.73
N ARG A 18 -10.18 5.86 12.96
CA ARG A 18 -8.86 6.17 13.40
C ARG A 18 -7.95 4.96 13.43
N LYS A 19 -8.50 3.78 13.53
CA LYS A 19 -7.69 2.58 13.57
C LYS A 19 -6.87 2.40 12.31
N ILE A 20 -7.47 2.72 11.17
CA ILE A 20 -6.76 2.63 9.91
C ILE A 20 -5.58 3.60 9.92
N GLN A 21 -5.81 4.80 10.39
CA GLN A 21 -4.74 5.78 10.43
C GLN A 21 -3.61 5.30 11.33
N ASN A 22 -3.95 4.70 12.43
CA ASN A 22 -2.93 4.21 13.35
C ASN A 22 -2.13 3.06 12.75
N ILE A 23 -2.81 2.17 12.05
CA ILE A 23 -2.13 1.06 11.40
C ILE A 23 -1.12 1.59 10.39
N ILE A 24 -1.52 2.57 9.62
CA ILE A 24 -0.63 3.14 8.61
C ILE A 24 0.58 3.79 9.28
N LYS A 25 0.34 4.54 10.35
CA LYS A 25 1.44 5.18 11.03
C LYS A 25 2.37 4.19 11.66
N GLU A 26 1.84 3.19 12.31
CA GLU A 26 2.67 2.23 13.01
C GLU A 26 3.49 1.37 12.08
N SER A 27 2.97 1.12 10.90
CA SER A 27 3.68 0.29 9.96
C SER A 27 4.67 1.09 9.10
N ASN A 28 4.65 2.40 9.25
CA ASN A 28 5.50 3.27 8.45
C ASN A 28 5.16 3.18 6.97
N ALA A 29 3.91 2.88 6.66
CA ALA A 29 3.48 2.89 5.28
C ALA A 29 3.31 4.33 4.82
N ILE A 30 3.38 4.53 3.54
CA ILE A 30 3.29 5.85 2.96
C ILE A 30 2.05 5.97 2.11
N ILE A 31 1.32 7.06 2.26
CA ILE A 31 0.17 7.27 1.40
C ILE A 31 0.66 7.91 0.13
N VAL A 32 0.46 7.23 -0.98
CA VAL A 32 0.94 7.73 -2.27
C VAL A 32 -0.15 8.38 -3.10
N THR A 33 -1.39 8.09 -2.86
CA THR A 33 -2.48 8.67 -3.61
C THR A 33 -3.72 8.74 -2.74
N VAL A 34 -4.45 9.83 -2.81
CA VAL A 34 -5.70 9.94 -2.09
C VAL A 34 -6.69 10.65 -2.99
N ASN A 35 -7.87 10.10 -3.12
CA ASN A 35 -8.94 10.80 -3.81
C ASN A 35 -10.24 10.46 -3.07
N PRO A 36 -11.38 11.03 -3.47
CA PRO A 36 -12.60 10.81 -2.70
C PRO A 36 -13.06 9.37 -2.63
N GLU A 37 -12.64 8.56 -3.56
CA GLU A 37 -13.11 7.19 -3.60
C GLU A 37 -12.19 6.21 -2.92
N PHE A 38 -10.91 6.37 -3.12
CA PHE A 38 -9.96 5.42 -2.54
C PHE A 38 -8.64 6.10 -2.24
N PHE A 39 -7.83 5.43 -1.47
CA PHE A 39 -6.47 5.89 -1.27
C PHE A 39 -5.55 4.68 -1.44
N VAL A 40 -4.30 4.95 -1.75
CA VAL A 40 -3.32 3.91 -1.98
C VAL A 40 -2.14 4.14 -1.05
N ILE A 41 -1.72 3.08 -0.39
CA ILE A 41 -0.54 3.19 0.46
C ILE A 41 0.50 2.20 -0.03
N GLU A 42 1.73 2.52 0.26
CA GLU A 42 2.84 1.68 -0.10
C GLU A 42 3.62 1.29 1.13
N LYS A 43 4.09 0.09 1.17
CA LYS A 43 4.94 -0.38 2.25
C LYS A 43 6.03 -1.26 1.66
N SER A 44 7.28 -1.00 2.04
CA SER A 44 8.39 -1.86 1.64
C SER A 44 8.97 -2.48 2.89
N GLY A 45 9.47 -3.67 2.78
CA GLY A 45 10.06 -4.30 3.93
C GLY A 45 10.23 -5.78 3.70
N ARG A 46 10.38 -6.50 4.78
CA ARG A 46 10.55 -7.93 4.67
C ARG A 46 9.22 -8.61 4.57
N THR A 47 9.23 -9.82 4.09
CA THR A 47 8.00 -10.56 3.88
C THR A 47 7.09 -10.54 5.09
N TYR A 48 7.65 -10.78 6.28
CA TYR A 48 6.78 -10.86 7.45
C TYR A 48 6.15 -9.51 7.79
N GLU A 49 6.82 -8.43 7.48
CA GLU A 49 6.27 -7.11 7.74
C GLU A 49 5.07 -6.84 6.84
N LEU A 50 5.20 -7.24 5.59
CA LEU A 50 4.11 -7.05 4.64
C LEU A 50 2.93 -7.95 4.96
N ASP A 51 3.21 -9.17 5.40
CA ASP A 51 2.15 -10.09 5.77
C ASP A 51 1.38 -9.58 6.97
N GLU A 52 2.08 -9.01 7.93
CA GLU A 52 1.44 -8.46 9.09
C GLU A 52 0.53 -7.32 8.72
N LEU A 53 1.00 -6.43 7.87
CA LEU A 53 0.21 -5.30 7.45
C LEU A 53 -1.01 -5.78 6.67
N TYR A 54 -0.82 -6.76 5.82
CA TYR A 54 -1.92 -7.30 5.05
C TYR A 54 -3.01 -7.85 5.99
N GLU A 55 -2.60 -8.58 7.01
CA GLU A 55 -3.56 -9.12 7.93
C GLU A 55 -4.32 -8.05 8.66
N LYS A 56 -3.65 -7.01 9.08
CA LYS A 56 -4.31 -5.95 9.79
C LYS A 56 -5.30 -5.21 8.90
N LEU A 57 -4.92 -4.97 7.66
CA LEU A 57 -5.76 -4.21 6.77
C LEU A 57 -6.89 -5.03 6.15
N SER A 58 -6.70 -6.33 6.05
CA SER A 58 -7.71 -7.16 5.42
C SER A 58 -9.03 -7.13 6.18
N LYS A 59 -8.98 -6.83 7.47
CA LYS A 59 -10.20 -6.75 8.25
C LYS A 59 -11.07 -5.60 7.82
N TYR A 60 -10.51 -4.62 7.16
CA TYR A 60 -11.26 -3.45 6.76
C TYR A 60 -11.66 -3.47 5.29
N GLY A 61 -11.23 -4.49 4.58
CA GLY A 61 -11.62 -4.60 3.18
C GLY A 61 -10.62 -3.93 2.25
N ILE A 62 -9.75 -4.69 1.65
CA ILE A 62 -8.78 -4.17 0.71
C ILE A 62 -9.39 -4.24 -0.66
N LEU A 63 -9.45 -3.11 -1.37
CA LEU A 63 -10.00 -3.11 -2.71
C LEU A 63 -9.05 -3.73 -3.72
N GLN A 64 -7.78 -3.52 -3.53
CA GLN A 64 -6.81 -4.07 -4.43
C GLN A 64 -5.46 -4.17 -3.75
N TYR A 65 -4.68 -5.15 -4.09
CA TYR A 65 -3.41 -5.38 -3.43
C TYR A 65 -2.41 -5.86 -4.47
N VAL A 66 -1.27 -5.22 -4.49
CA VAL A 66 -0.21 -5.60 -5.42
C VAL A 66 1.06 -5.79 -4.61
N ARG A 67 1.77 -6.86 -4.86
CA ARG A 67 2.99 -7.13 -4.14
C ARG A 67 4.05 -7.55 -5.14
N SER A 68 5.23 -7.00 -5.02
CA SER A 68 6.28 -7.39 -5.92
C SER A 68 7.57 -7.62 -5.17
N ALA A 69 8.24 -8.64 -5.54
CA ALA A 69 9.50 -8.96 -4.94
C ALA A 69 10.56 -8.12 -5.60
N ARG A 70 11.40 -7.43 -4.85
CA ARG A 70 12.30 -6.61 -5.41
C ARG A 70 13.59 -7.11 -5.21
N ILE A 71 14.31 -7.29 -6.12
CA ILE A 71 15.51 -7.80 -6.01
C ILE A 71 16.40 -6.75 -6.03
N ALA A 72 16.88 -6.48 -5.39
CA ALA A 72 17.83 -5.58 -5.36
C ALA A 72 18.01 -4.70 -6.33
N VAL A 73 18.38 -4.22 -6.64
CA VAL A 73 18.67 -3.50 -7.44
C VAL A 73 18.49 -2.53 -7.98
N THR A 74 18.49 -2.12 -8.27
CA THR A 74 18.48 -1.42 -8.89
C THR A 74 18.30 -0.32 -9.15
N LYS A 75 18.39 0.22 -9.58
CA LYS A 75 18.45 1.32 -9.97
C LYS A 75 17.27 1.88 -10.31
N ALA A 76 16.87 1.90 -11.11
CA ALA A 76 15.84 2.53 -11.55
C ALA A 76 14.71 2.06 -10.94
N PRO A 77 14.27 2.62 -10.18
CA PRO A 77 13.29 2.16 -9.46
C PRO A 77 12.08 2.15 -10.14
N LEU A 78 11.37 1.37 -9.85
CA LEU A 78 10.28 1.31 -10.39
C LEU A 78 9.50 1.96 -9.68
N PHE A 79 8.95 2.47 -10.15
CA PHE A 79 8.36 3.30 -9.47
C PHE A 79 6.99 3.01 -9.22
N ILE A 80 6.57 3.28 -8.09
CA ILE A 80 5.23 3.26 -7.72
C ILE A 80 4.43 4.05 -8.69
N SER A 81 4.95 5.17 -9.14
CA SER A 81 4.19 5.99 -10.08
C SER A 81 3.86 5.24 -11.36
N ASP A 82 4.73 4.34 -11.76
CA ASP A 82 4.44 3.55 -12.94
C ASP A 82 3.31 2.58 -12.70
N ILE A 83 3.29 1.98 -11.53
CA ILE A 83 2.22 1.07 -11.21
C ILE A 83 0.90 1.82 -11.11
N LEU A 84 0.93 2.99 -10.54
CA LEU A 84 -0.28 3.77 -10.41
C LEU A 84 -0.79 4.22 -11.76
N LYS A 85 0.09 4.48 -12.68
CA LYS A 85 -0.34 4.83 -14.00
C LYS A 85 -1.08 3.72 -14.66
N LYS A 86 -0.66 2.49 -14.43
CA LYS A 86 -1.37 1.38 -15.00
C LYS A 86 -2.75 1.26 -14.42
N PHE A 87 -2.91 1.53 -13.14
CA PHE A 87 -4.21 1.49 -12.57
C PHE A 87 -5.08 2.58 -13.15
N LYS A 88 -4.55 3.72 -13.37
CA LYS A 88 -5.35 4.77 -13.86
C LYS A 88 -5.68 4.64 -15.25
N LYS A 89 -4.86 4.06 -16.00
CA LYS A 89 -5.11 3.90 -17.31
C LYS A 89 -6.19 3.14 -17.54
N LYS A 90 -6.69 2.79 -17.29
CA LYS A 90 -7.64 2.12 -17.54
C LYS A 90 -8.29 2.15 -17.74
#